data_99306569d922cb22b05fc18419d068b2
#
_entry.id   99306569d922cb22b05fc18419d068b2
#
_cell.length_a   1.000
_cell.length_b   1.000
_cell.length_c   1.000
_cell.angle_alpha   90.00
_cell.angle_beta   90.00
_cell.angle_gamma   90.00
#
_symmetry.space_group_name_H-M   'P 1'
#
loop_
_entity.id
_entity.type
_entity.pdbx_description
1 polymer ?
#
loop_
_entity_poly.entity_id
_entity_poly.type
_entity_poly.pdbx_seq_one_letter_code
_entity_poly.pdbx_strand_id
1 'polypeptide(L)'
;RGITILSKNVSINYKGTKINIIDTPGHADFGGEVERVLNMADGCILLVDAFEGPMPQTRFVLQKALQIGLKPVVVVNKVDKPNCRPEEVYEMVFDLMFSLNATEDQLDFPVIYGSAKNNWMSTDWKTPTENLVPLLDAIIEHIPAPKQLEGTPQMLITSLDYSAYTGRIAVGRVHRGTLKEGMNITLAKRDGSLIKSKIKELHTFEGLGRKKTDAVSSGDICAVVGVEGFEIGDTICDFENPEPLPPIAIDEPTMSMLFTINDSPFFGKEGKFVTSRHIPVSYTHLT
;
A
#
# COMPACT_ATOMS: atom_id res chain seq x y z
N ARG A 1 -6.13 -18.14 -1.68
CA ARG A 1 -7.46 -17.60 -2.01
C ARG A 1 -7.49 -16.80 -3.33
N GLY A 2 -6.34 -16.49 -3.95
CA GLY A 2 -6.24 -15.86 -5.27
C GLY A 2 -6.49 -14.36 -5.34
N ILE A 3 -6.72 -13.67 -4.23
CA ILE A 3 -6.84 -12.22 -4.14
C ILE A 3 -5.96 -11.65 -3.02
N THR A 4 -5.44 -10.45 -3.20
CA THR A 4 -4.71 -9.71 -2.17
C THR A 4 -5.70 -9.15 -1.15
N ILE A 5 -5.50 -9.47 0.13
CA ILE A 5 -6.35 -9.00 1.24
C ILE A 5 -5.64 -7.89 2.02
N LEU A 6 -4.35 -8.06 2.28
CA LEU A 6 -3.50 -7.10 2.97
C LEU A 6 -2.42 -6.60 2.03
N SER A 7 -2.10 -5.32 2.14
CA SER A 7 -1.00 -4.70 1.40
C SER A 7 0.34 -5.34 1.74
N LYS A 8 1.21 -5.46 0.75
CA LYS A 8 2.56 -5.97 0.91
C LYS A 8 3.55 -4.92 0.42
N ASN A 9 4.58 -4.71 1.22
CA ASN A 9 5.67 -3.80 0.86
C ASN A 9 6.87 -4.62 0.35
N VAL A 10 7.36 -4.23 -0.82
CA VAL A 10 8.55 -4.78 -1.45
C VAL A 10 9.44 -3.63 -1.88
N SER A 11 10.74 -3.80 -1.88
CA SER A 11 11.66 -2.77 -2.35
C SER A 11 12.70 -3.38 -3.28
N ILE A 12 13.00 -2.68 -4.35
CA ILE A 12 14.06 -3.03 -5.30
C ILE A 12 14.99 -1.85 -5.52
N ASN A 13 16.24 -2.12 -5.87
CA ASN A 13 17.19 -1.10 -6.32
C ASN A 13 17.37 -1.23 -7.83
N TYR A 14 17.10 -0.15 -8.56
CA TYR A 14 17.26 -0.11 -9.99
C TYR A 14 17.95 1.18 -10.42
N LYS A 15 19.06 1.08 -11.16
CA LYS A 15 19.88 2.24 -11.61
C LYS A 15 20.22 3.23 -10.48
N GLY A 16 20.51 2.71 -9.27
CA GLY A 16 20.83 3.53 -8.10
C GLY A 16 19.63 4.16 -7.39
N THR A 17 18.41 3.92 -7.86
CA THR A 17 17.17 4.40 -7.25
C THR A 17 16.50 3.27 -6.49
N LYS A 18 16.15 3.52 -5.25
CA LYS A 18 15.29 2.62 -4.46
C LYS A 18 13.83 2.83 -4.86
N ILE A 19 13.18 1.76 -5.29
CA ILE A 19 11.76 1.75 -5.64
C ILE A 19 11.03 0.90 -4.61
N ASN A 20 10.19 1.53 -3.79
CA ASN A 20 9.26 0.83 -2.90
C ASN A 20 7.98 0.52 -3.67
N ILE A 21 7.59 -0.74 -3.68
CA ILE A 21 6.38 -1.22 -4.34
C ILE A 21 5.41 -1.68 -3.27
N ILE A 22 4.20 -1.14 -3.29
CA ILE A 22 3.13 -1.49 -2.36
C ILE A 22 2.05 -2.19 -3.15
N ASP A 23 1.88 -3.49 -2.92
CA ASP A 23 0.79 -4.27 -3.51
C ASP A 23 -0.50 -3.97 -2.76
N THR A 24 -1.50 -3.45 -3.47
CA THR A 24 -2.78 -3.02 -2.89
C THR A 24 -3.88 -4.05 -3.13
N PRO A 25 -4.81 -4.25 -2.19
CA PRO A 25 -6.06 -4.94 -2.48
C PRO A 25 -6.81 -4.24 -3.62
N GLY A 26 -7.33 -5.02 -4.57
CA GLY A 26 -8.10 -4.47 -5.70
C GLY A 26 -9.61 -4.42 -5.44
N HIS A 27 -10.11 -5.01 -4.36
CA HIS A 27 -11.54 -5.16 -4.10
C HIS A 27 -12.09 -3.99 -3.27
N ALA A 28 -13.29 -3.51 -3.63
CA ALA A 28 -13.93 -2.39 -2.93
C ALA A 28 -14.21 -2.66 -1.43
N ASP A 29 -14.35 -3.94 -1.05
CA ASP A 29 -14.53 -4.34 0.35
C ASP A 29 -13.35 -3.97 1.25
N PHE A 30 -12.17 -3.72 0.67
CA PHE A 30 -10.96 -3.31 1.36
C PHE A 30 -10.64 -1.82 1.17
N GLY A 31 -11.67 -0.99 0.93
CA GLY A 31 -11.50 0.44 0.63
C GLY A 31 -10.63 1.19 1.63
N GLY A 32 -10.83 0.95 2.92
CA GLY A 32 -10.01 1.57 3.97
C GLY A 32 -8.53 1.20 3.92
N GLU A 33 -8.20 -0.04 3.53
CA GLU A 33 -6.80 -0.44 3.32
C GLU A 33 -6.20 0.24 2.09
N VAL A 34 -6.96 0.29 1.00
CA VAL A 34 -6.56 0.98 -0.24
C VAL A 34 -6.25 2.46 0.04
N GLU A 35 -7.12 3.18 0.73
CA GLU A 35 -6.93 4.60 1.04
C GLU A 35 -5.68 4.85 1.88
N ARG A 36 -5.41 4.01 2.88
CA ARG A 36 -4.21 4.11 3.71
C ARG A 36 -2.94 3.89 2.90
N VAL A 37 -2.93 2.88 2.07
CA VAL A 37 -1.77 2.49 1.27
C VAL A 37 -1.45 3.52 0.20
N LEU A 38 -2.45 4.02 -0.51
CA LEU A 38 -2.27 5.05 -1.53
C LEU A 38 -1.61 6.33 -0.99
N ASN A 39 -1.87 6.67 0.28
CA ASN A 39 -1.23 7.83 0.93
C ASN A 39 0.28 7.65 1.18
N MET A 40 0.82 6.45 1.03
CA MET A 40 2.27 6.21 1.09
C MET A 40 2.96 6.29 -0.28
N ALA A 41 2.20 6.38 -1.37
CA ALA A 41 2.71 6.29 -2.72
C ALA A 41 2.99 7.68 -3.33
N ASP A 42 3.90 7.74 -4.30
CA ASP A 42 4.19 8.92 -5.12
C ASP A 42 3.61 8.80 -6.53
N GLY A 43 3.22 7.61 -6.92
CA GLY A 43 2.55 7.28 -8.17
C GLY A 43 1.89 5.91 -8.09
N CYS A 44 1.21 5.49 -9.14
CA CYS A 44 0.58 4.18 -9.19
C CYS A 44 0.82 3.47 -10.52
N ILE A 45 0.96 2.15 -10.45
CA ILE A 45 0.91 1.29 -11.62
C ILE A 45 -0.52 0.77 -11.76
N LEU A 46 -1.19 1.17 -12.82
CA LEU A 46 -2.51 0.66 -13.17
C LEU A 46 -2.36 -0.59 -14.02
N LEU A 47 -2.58 -1.75 -13.41
CA LEU A 47 -2.47 -3.04 -14.10
C LEU A 47 -3.82 -3.46 -14.69
N VAL A 48 -3.88 -3.65 -16.00
CA VAL A 48 -5.11 -3.99 -16.74
C VAL A 48 -4.89 -5.24 -17.59
N ASP A 49 -5.87 -6.13 -17.64
CA ASP A 49 -5.84 -7.32 -18.51
C ASP A 49 -6.09 -6.90 -19.97
N ALA A 50 -5.22 -7.34 -20.89
CA ALA A 50 -5.30 -7.01 -22.32
C ALA A 50 -6.55 -7.55 -23.03
N PHE A 51 -7.30 -8.45 -22.40
CA PHE A 51 -8.55 -8.99 -22.95
C PHE A 51 -9.78 -8.38 -22.26
N GLU A 52 -9.79 -8.35 -20.93
CA GLU A 52 -10.96 -7.90 -20.15
C GLU A 52 -11.09 -6.37 -20.08
N GLY A 53 -9.95 -5.68 -20.11
CA GLY A 53 -9.91 -4.24 -19.89
C GLY A 53 -10.09 -3.85 -18.42
N PRO A 54 -10.37 -2.57 -18.12
CA PRO A 54 -10.57 -2.09 -16.76
C PRO A 54 -11.88 -2.65 -16.18
N MET A 55 -11.77 -3.29 -15.01
CA MET A 55 -12.87 -3.89 -14.27
C MET A 55 -13.48 -2.89 -13.26
N PRO A 56 -14.68 -3.14 -12.69
CA PRO A 56 -15.27 -2.26 -11.68
C PRO A 56 -14.35 -1.96 -10.49
N GLN A 57 -13.58 -2.95 -10.03
CA GLN A 57 -12.59 -2.78 -8.96
C GLN A 57 -11.47 -1.82 -9.38
N THR A 58 -11.04 -1.88 -10.63
CA THR A 58 -10.05 -0.95 -11.22
C THR A 58 -10.55 0.49 -11.13
N ARG A 59 -11.83 0.73 -11.44
CA ARG A 59 -12.46 2.05 -11.35
C ARG A 59 -12.37 2.62 -9.93
N PHE A 60 -12.71 1.83 -8.92
CA PHE A 60 -12.70 2.27 -7.53
C PHE A 60 -11.29 2.70 -7.07
N VAL A 61 -10.30 1.82 -7.24
CA VAL A 61 -8.93 2.09 -6.80
C VAL A 61 -8.32 3.26 -7.58
N LEU A 62 -8.54 3.30 -8.90
CA LEU A 62 -8.06 4.39 -9.76
C LEU A 62 -8.66 5.74 -9.35
N GLN A 63 -9.96 5.79 -9.08
CA GLN A 63 -10.61 7.02 -8.62
C GLN A 63 -9.94 7.58 -7.36
N LYS A 64 -9.69 6.74 -6.36
CA LYS A 64 -9.00 7.14 -5.12
C LYS A 64 -7.57 7.62 -5.40
N ALA A 65 -6.83 6.92 -6.25
CA ALA A 65 -5.46 7.30 -6.63
C ALA A 65 -5.42 8.67 -7.34
N LEU A 66 -6.33 8.90 -8.30
CA LEU A 66 -6.41 10.18 -9.01
C LEU A 66 -6.80 11.35 -8.09
N GLN A 67 -7.74 11.13 -7.16
CA GLN A 67 -8.19 12.14 -6.20
C GLN A 67 -7.07 12.66 -5.30
N ILE A 68 -6.13 11.82 -4.91
CA ILE A 68 -4.96 12.23 -4.11
C ILE A 68 -3.77 12.70 -4.98
N GLY A 69 -3.96 12.81 -6.28
CA GLY A 69 -2.98 13.38 -7.22
C GLY A 69 -1.87 12.43 -7.66
N LEU A 70 -2.03 11.11 -7.52
CA LEU A 70 -1.03 10.15 -8.01
C LEU A 70 -0.96 10.17 -9.54
N LYS A 71 0.28 10.08 -10.07
CA LYS A 71 0.52 9.89 -11.49
C LYS A 71 0.48 8.41 -11.84
N PRO A 72 -0.33 8.00 -12.81
CA PRO A 72 -0.42 6.60 -13.23
C PRO A 72 0.63 6.25 -14.28
N VAL A 73 1.16 5.03 -14.19
CA VAL A 73 1.81 4.29 -15.28
C VAL A 73 0.90 3.12 -15.60
N VAL A 74 0.41 3.04 -16.83
CA VAL A 74 -0.52 1.99 -17.23
C VAL A 74 0.25 0.77 -17.74
N VAL A 75 -0.11 -0.40 -17.26
CA VAL A 75 0.46 -1.68 -17.70
C VAL A 75 -0.66 -2.56 -18.26
N VAL A 76 -0.65 -2.76 -19.55
CA VAL A 76 -1.55 -3.68 -20.24
C VAL A 76 -0.91 -5.06 -20.25
N ASN A 77 -1.33 -5.90 -19.30
CA ASN A 77 -0.76 -7.22 -19.05
C ASN A 77 -1.50 -8.33 -19.81
N LYS A 78 -0.85 -9.48 -19.93
CA LYS A 78 -1.38 -10.68 -20.58
C LYS A 78 -1.58 -10.53 -22.10
N VAL A 79 -0.75 -9.74 -22.77
CA VAL A 79 -0.76 -9.61 -24.24
C VAL A 79 -0.29 -10.88 -24.96
N ASP A 80 0.19 -11.87 -24.23
CA ASP A 80 0.50 -13.23 -24.72
C ASP A 80 -0.75 -14.08 -24.99
N LYS A 81 -1.93 -13.64 -24.57
CA LYS A 81 -3.18 -14.36 -24.86
C LYS A 81 -3.61 -14.15 -26.32
N PRO A 82 -4.13 -15.20 -26.99
CA PRO A 82 -4.49 -15.12 -28.43
C PRO A 82 -5.63 -14.15 -28.72
N ASN A 83 -6.46 -13.82 -27.75
CA ASN A 83 -7.62 -12.93 -27.91
C ASN A 83 -7.38 -11.56 -27.27
N CYS A 84 -6.12 -11.17 -27.05
CA CYS A 84 -5.81 -9.84 -26.50
C CYS A 84 -6.17 -8.74 -27.51
N ARG A 85 -6.60 -7.58 -26.97
CA ARG A 85 -6.97 -6.37 -27.73
C ARG A 85 -6.36 -5.13 -27.07
N PRO A 86 -5.02 -5.02 -27.05
CA PRO A 86 -4.34 -3.99 -26.28
C PRO A 86 -4.70 -2.55 -26.68
N GLU A 87 -4.94 -2.32 -27.97
CA GLU A 87 -5.30 -1.00 -28.50
C GLU A 87 -6.69 -0.57 -27.99
N GLU A 88 -7.69 -1.46 -28.02
CA GLU A 88 -9.01 -1.17 -27.46
C GLU A 88 -8.95 -0.98 -25.94
N VAL A 89 -8.14 -1.76 -25.24
CA VAL A 89 -7.97 -1.64 -23.78
C VAL A 89 -7.32 -0.30 -23.42
N TYR A 90 -6.39 0.20 -24.24
CA TYR A 90 -5.85 1.54 -24.09
C TYR A 90 -6.95 2.61 -24.12
N GLU A 91 -7.80 2.58 -25.15
CA GLU A 91 -8.93 3.52 -25.29
C GLU A 91 -9.89 3.40 -24.09
N MET A 92 -10.21 2.18 -23.63
CA MET A 92 -11.05 1.96 -22.46
C MET A 92 -10.46 2.57 -21.19
N VAL A 93 -9.13 2.49 -21.00
CA VAL A 93 -8.44 3.09 -19.86
C VAL A 93 -8.47 4.60 -19.96
N PHE A 94 -8.23 5.17 -21.14
CA PHE A 94 -8.29 6.60 -21.38
C PHE A 94 -9.69 7.15 -21.07
N ASP A 95 -10.73 6.53 -21.61
CA ASP A 95 -12.12 6.89 -21.34
C ASP A 95 -12.48 6.79 -19.86
N LEU A 96 -11.98 5.75 -19.18
CA LEU A 96 -12.15 5.60 -17.74
C LEU A 96 -11.53 6.76 -16.98
N MET A 97 -10.27 7.11 -17.26
CA MET A 97 -9.57 8.21 -16.60
C MET A 97 -10.27 9.55 -16.86
N PHE A 98 -10.70 9.78 -18.10
CA PHE A 98 -11.48 10.96 -18.47
C PHE A 98 -12.81 11.03 -17.69
N SER A 99 -13.52 9.92 -17.58
CA SER A 99 -14.77 9.82 -16.81
C SER A 99 -14.60 10.04 -15.29
N LEU A 100 -13.37 9.86 -14.78
CA LEU A 100 -13.00 10.08 -13.39
C LEU A 100 -12.43 11.48 -13.14
N ASN A 101 -12.49 12.38 -14.13
CA ASN A 101 -11.96 13.75 -14.09
C ASN A 101 -10.45 13.79 -13.79
N ALA A 102 -9.67 12.89 -14.40
CA ALA A 102 -8.22 12.96 -14.35
C ALA A 102 -7.72 14.30 -14.89
N THR A 103 -6.67 14.86 -14.28
CA THR A 103 -6.02 16.08 -14.74
C THR A 103 -5.26 15.84 -16.06
N GLU A 104 -4.90 16.91 -16.78
CA GLU A 104 -4.09 16.80 -18.01
C GLU A 104 -2.79 16.04 -17.75
N ASP A 105 -2.10 16.34 -16.64
CA ASP A 105 -0.90 15.61 -16.20
C ASP A 105 -1.11 14.14 -15.92
N GLN A 106 -2.31 13.74 -15.51
CA GLN A 106 -2.67 12.34 -15.26
C GLN A 106 -3.12 11.63 -16.52
N LEU A 107 -3.65 12.36 -17.51
CA LEU A 107 -4.02 11.83 -18.83
C LEU A 107 -2.80 11.62 -19.74
N ASP A 108 -1.67 12.29 -19.45
CA ASP A 108 -0.39 12.08 -20.13
C ASP A 108 0.37 10.90 -19.48
N PHE A 109 -0.25 9.73 -19.48
CA PHE A 109 0.30 8.54 -18.85
C PHE A 109 1.07 7.66 -19.84
N PRO A 110 2.22 7.11 -19.46
CA PRO A 110 2.91 6.11 -20.27
C PRO A 110 2.18 4.77 -20.22
N VAL A 111 2.20 4.05 -21.34
CA VAL A 111 1.64 2.70 -21.42
C VAL A 111 2.76 1.69 -21.70
N ILE A 112 2.79 0.66 -20.90
CA ILE A 112 3.69 -0.48 -21.02
C ILE A 112 2.84 -1.73 -21.26
N TYR A 113 3.25 -2.53 -22.22
CA TYR A 113 2.57 -3.77 -22.58
C TYR A 113 3.44 -4.97 -22.18
N GLY A 114 2.83 -6.09 -21.84
CA GLY A 114 3.63 -7.28 -21.59
C GLY A 114 2.89 -8.47 -21.03
N SER A 115 3.69 -9.44 -20.63
CA SER A 115 3.24 -10.65 -19.95
C SER A 115 4.05 -10.85 -18.67
N ALA A 116 3.44 -10.55 -17.54
CA ALA A 116 4.05 -10.79 -16.23
C ALA A 116 4.35 -12.28 -16.01
N LYS A 117 3.55 -13.18 -16.58
CA LYS A 117 3.78 -14.63 -16.54
C LYS A 117 5.06 -15.03 -17.25
N ASN A 118 5.36 -14.37 -18.36
CA ASN A 118 6.53 -14.65 -19.20
C ASN A 118 7.70 -13.70 -18.91
N ASN A 119 7.59 -12.85 -17.87
CA ASN A 119 8.63 -11.94 -17.38
C ASN A 119 9.16 -10.94 -18.40
N TRP A 120 8.29 -10.39 -19.26
CA TRP A 120 8.68 -9.36 -20.20
C TRP A 120 7.68 -8.19 -20.24
N MET A 121 8.21 -6.98 -20.50
CA MET A 121 7.46 -5.74 -20.70
C MET A 121 8.07 -4.95 -21.86
N SER A 122 7.25 -4.24 -22.63
CA SER A 122 7.67 -3.47 -23.80
C SER A 122 6.80 -2.21 -23.96
N THR A 123 7.32 -1.21 -24.63
CA THR A 123 6.54 -0.05 -25.10
C THR A 123 5.67 -0.35 -26.34
N ASP A 124 5.94 -1.45 -27.02
CA ASP A 124 5.16 -1.95 -28.15
C ASP A 124 4.74 -3.40 -27.91
N TRP A 125 3.45 -3.66 -27.87
CA TRP A 125 2.92 -5.00 -27.57
C TRP A 125 3.24 -6.06 -28.64
N LYS A 126 3.58 -5.61 -29.85
CA LYS A 126 3.99 -6.48 -30.98
C LYS A 126 5.45 -6.90 -30.91
N THR A 127 6.25 -6.22 -30.07
CA THR A 127 7.69 -6.43 -29.96
C THR A 127 8.04 -6.85 -28.52
N PRO A 128 7.93 -8.16 -28.18
CA PRO A 128 8.30 -8.65 -26.86
C PRO A 128 9.77 -8.41 -26.56
N THR A 129 10.08 -8.11 -25.33
CA THR A 129 11.44 -8.06 -24.76
C THR A 129 11.72 -9.32 -23.93
N GLU A 130 12.89 -9.41 -23.34
CA GLU A 130 13.27 -10.54 -22.48
C GLU A 130 13.27 -10.20 -20.98
N ASN A 131 12.80 -9.00 -20.61
CA ASN A 131 12.91 -8.49 -19.24
C ASN A 131 11.85 -7.45 -18.90
N LEU A 132 11.90 -6.94 -17.65
CA LEU A 132 11.00 -5.89 -17.12
C LEU A 132 11.60 -4.48 -17.18
N VAL A 133 12.75 -4.31 -17.80
CA VAL A 133 13.48 -3.01 -17.86
C VAL A 133 12.61 -1.88 -18.41
N PRO A 134 11.82 -2.05 -19.48
CA PRO A 134 10.95 -0.96 -19.97
C PRO A 134 9.96 -0.45 -18.94
N LEU A 135 9.41 -1.31 -18.08
CA LEU A 135 8.54 -0.91 -16.99
C LEU A 135 9.30 -0.13 -15.91
N LEU A 136 10.47 -0.61 -15.51
CA LEU A 136 11.30 0.05 -14.49
C LEU A 136 11.80 1.41 -14.96
N ASP A 137 12.14 1.55 -16.24
CA ASP A 137 12.54 2.82 -16.84
C ASP A 137 11.34 3.80 -16.86
N ALA A 138 10.15 3.34 -17.25
CA ALA A 138 8.94 4.17 -17.21
C ALA A 138 8.59 4.65 -15.79
N ILE A 139 8.79 3.81 -14.77
CA ILE A 139 8.59 4.20 -13.37
C ILE A 139 9.54 5.34 -12.99
N ILE A 140 10.83 5.22 -13.29
CA ILE A 140 11.82 6.26 -12.94
C ILE A 140 11.56 7.55 -13.70
N GLU A 141 11.12 7.47 -14.95
CA GLU A 141 10.89 8.64 -15.80
C GLU A 141 9.61 9.41 -15.43
N HIS A 142 8.53 8.70 -15.11
CA HIS A 142 7.20 9.32 -14.98
C HIS A 142 6.70 9.47 -13.55
N ILE A 143 7.14 8.62 -12.61
CA ILE A 143 6.74 8.76 -11.21
C ILE A 143 7.70 9.72 -10.49
N PRO A 144 7.19 10.80 -9.88
CA PRO A 144 8.04 11.76 -9.19
C PRO A 144 8.71 11.13 -7.97
N ALA A 145 9.94 11.55 -7.71
CA ALA A 145 10.61 11.19 -6.46
C ALA A 145 9.87 11.80 -5.26
N PRO A 146 9.90 11.13 -4.09
CA PRO A 146 9.29 11.68 -2.89
C PRO A 146 9.91 13.01 -2.49
N LYS A 147 9.07 13.95 -2.05
CA LYS A 147 9.55 15.21 -1.48
C LYS A 147 10.28 14.92 -0.18
N GLN A 148 11.53 15.32 -0.08
CA GLN A 148 12.28 15.24 1.16
C GLN A 148 12.02 16.52 1.97
N LEU A 149 11.38 16.37 3.12
CA LEU A 149 11.05 17.47 4.02
C LEU A 149 11.96 17.40 5.24
N GLU A 150 12.74 18.46 5.46
CA GLU A 150 13.57 18.59 6.65
C GLU A 150 12.75 19.10 7.83
N GLY A 151 13.18 18.79 9.05
CA GLY A 151 12.56 19.23 10.29
C GLY A 151 12.39 18.11 11.31
N THR A 152 11.52 18.34 12.28
CA THR A 152 11.17 17.35 13.31
C THR A 152 10.54 16.11 12.69
N PRO A 153 10.83 14.91 13.18
CA PRO A 153 10.36 13.66 12.58
C PRO A 153 8.83 13.53 12.66
N GLN A 154 8.25 13.10 11.57
CA GLN A 154 6.83 12.75 11.46
C GLN A 154 6.65 11.49 10.62
N MET A 155 5.91 10.52 11.13
CA MET A 155 5.51 9.31 10.41
C MET A 155 4.07 8.95 10.75
N LEU A 156 3.21 8.90 9.73
CA LEU A 156 1.85 8.38 9.90
C LEU A 156 1.87 6.86 9.86
N ILE A 157 1.24 6.22 10.84
CA ILE A 157 1.08 4.76 10.89
C ILE A 157 -0.09 4.38 9.99
N THR A 158 0.21 3.69 8.89
CA THR A 158 -0.76 3.35 7.86
C THR A 158 -1.13 1.87 7.86
N SER A 159 -0.23 1.02 8.37
CA SER A 159 -0.41 -0.43 8.42
C SER A 159 0.20 -1.03 9.67
N LEU A 160 -0.27 -2.19 10.04
CA LEU A 160 0.21 -2.99 11.16
C LEU A 160 0.79 -4.29 10.64
N ASP A 161 1.91 -4.69 11.22
CA ASP A 161 2.46 -6.01 11.05
C ASP A 161 2.70 -6.65 12.43
N TYR A 162 2.91 -7.93 12.48
CA TYR A 162 3.11 -8.67 13.71
C TYR A 162 4.24 -9.69 13.60
N SER A 163 5.06 -9.73 14.63
CA SER A 163 6.07 -10.77 14.79
C SER A 163 5.89 -11.45 16.15
N ALA A 164 6.01 -12.79 16.17
CA ALA A 164 5.95 -13.55 17.41
C ALA A 164 7.04 -13.15 18.42
N TYR A 165 8.14 -12.56 17.96
CA TYR A 165 9.27 -12.17 18.79
C TYR A 165 9.19 -10.72 19.28
N THR A 166 8.74 -9.81 18.41
CA THR A 166 8.76 -8.36 18.68
C THR A 166 7.38 -7.76 18.93
N GLY A 167 6.34 -8.57 18.77
CA GLY A 167 4.95 -8.12 18.89
C GLY A 167 4.49 -7.28 17.70
N ARG A 168 3.68 -6.26 17.98
CA ARG A 168 3.12 -5.34 16.96
C ARG A 168 4.20 -4.44 16.37
N ILE A 169 4.16 -4.24 15.08
CA ILE A 169 5.09 -3.45 14.31
C ILE A 169 4.30 -2.38 13.55
N ALA A 170 4.67 -1.12 13.74
CA ALA A 170 4.06 0.00 13.05
C ALA A 170 4.73 0.19 11.69
N VAL A 171 3.95 0.20 10.60
CA VAL A 171 4.44 0.45 9.24
C VAL A 171 3.86 1.77 8.73
N GLY A 172 4.70 2.56 8.08
CA GLY A 172 4.28 3.83 7.50
C GLY A 172 5.39 4.50 6.73
N ARG A 173 5.07 5.64 6.12
CA ARG A 173 6.01 6.50 5.41
C ARG A 173 6.48 7.62 6.34
N VAL A 174 7.77 7.87 6.37
CA VAL A 174 8.34 9.05 7.03
C VAL A 174 7.97 10.28 6.21
N HIS A 175 7.11 11.11 6.76
CA HIS A 175 6.63 12.32 6.07
C HIS A 175 7.66 13.44 6.10
N ARG A 176 8.28 13.67 7.26
CA ARG A 176 9.26 14.73 7.49
C ARG A 176 10.38 14.25 8.41
N GLY A 177 11.55 14.82 8.26
CA GLY A 177 12.71 14.58 9.12
C GLY A 177 13.28 13.17 8.98
N THR A 178 13.89 12.68 10.06
CA THR A 178 14.57 11.38 10.10
C THR A 178 14.24 10.67 11.38
N LEU A 179 13.76 9.44 11.30
CA LEU A 179 13.63 8.51 12.42
C LEU A 179 14.95 7.77 12.62
N LYS A 180 15.33 7.51 13.87
CA LYS A 180 16.54 6.78 14.24
C LYS A 180 16.23 5.65 15.21
N GLU A 181 17.01 4.57 15.15
CA GLU A 181 16.98 3.53 16.15
C GLU A 181 17.33 4.11 17.54
N GLY A 182 16.66 3.69 18.58
CA GLY A 182 16.87 4.19 19.94
C GLY A 182 16.32 5.59 20.21
N MET A 183 15.68 6.24 19.23
CA MET A 183 15.15 7.59 19.37
C MET A 183 13.94 7.62 20.32
N ASN A 184 13.90 8.61 21.21
CA ASN A 184 12.69 8.92 21.97
C ASN A 184 11.72 9.67 21.07
N ILE A 185 10.44 9.31 21.16
CA ILE A 185 9.38 9.86 20.30
C ILE A 185 8.12 10.13 21.14
N THR A 186 7.22 10.91 20.58
CA THR A 186 5.84 11.03 21.06
C THR A 186 4.92 10.37 20.05
N LEU A 187 4.10 9.45 20.51
CA LEU A 187 3.00 8.89 19.76
C LEU A 187 1.78 9.80 19.95
N ALA A 188 1.37 10.48 18.91
CA ALA A 188 0.16 11.29 18.89
C ALA A 188 -1.01 10.45 18.39
N LYS A 189 -1.97 10.21 19.25
CA LYS A 189 -3.17 9.42 18.97
C LYS A 189 -4.21 10.25 18.22
N ARG A 190 -5.11 9.57 17.51
CA ARG A 190 -6.23 10.23 16.81
C ARG A 190 -7.20 10.97 17.73
N ASP A 191 -7.30 10.56 19.00
CA ASP A 191 -8.10 11.23 20.04
C ASP A 191 -7.43 12.46 20.65
N GLY A 192 -6.22 12.81 20.18
CA GLY A 192 -5.42 13.93 20.67
C GLY A 192 -4.53 13.59 21.87
N SER A 193 -4.59 12.37 22.41
CA SER A 193 -3.71 11.96 23.49
C SER A 193 -2.26 11.77 23.00
N LEU A 194 -1.31 12.08 23.88
CA LEU A 194 0.13 12.02 23.60
C LEU A 194 0.78 10.99 24.53
N ILE A 195 1.47 10.02 23.94
CA ILE A 195 2.15 8.95 24.67
C ILE A 195 3.65 9.02 24.36
N LYS A 196 4.45 9.22 25.40
CA LYS A 196 5.93 9.17 25.28
C LYS A 196 6.38 7.73 25.09
N SER A 197 7.23 7.49 24.11
CA SER A 197 7.71 6.15 23.76
C SER A 197 9.12 6.19 23.18
N LYS A 198 9.65 5.03 22.84
CA LYS A 198 10.99 4.90 22.26
C LYS A 198 10.98 3.87 21.13
N ILE A 199 11.65 4.18 20.04
CA ILE A 199 11.91 3.24 18.95
C ILE A 199 12.97 2.25 19.42
N LYS A 200 12.64 0.96 19.53
CA LYS A 200 13.63 -0.08 19.87
C LYS A 200 14.42 -0.50 18.65
N GLU A 201 13.73 -0.76 17.54
CA GLU A 201 14.35 -1.13 16.27
C GLU A 201 13.64 -0.43 15.12
N LEU A 202 14.42 -0.14 14.09
CA LEU A 202 13.97 0.47 12.86
C LEU A 202 14.36 -0.41 11.67
N HIS A 203 13.41 -0.69 10.77
CA HIS A 203 13.63 -1.51 9.60
C HIS A 203 13.18 -0.80 8.33
N THR A 204 13.91 -0.99 7.23
CA THR A 204 13.49 -0.67 5.87
C THR A 204 13.11 -1.93 5.12
N PHE A 205 12.37 -1.79 4.02
CA PHE A 205 12.07 -2.89 3.12
C PHE A 205 13.24 -3.11 2.14
N GLU A 206 13.61 -4.37 1.93
CA GLU A 206 14.64 -4.78 0.98
C GLU A 206 14.24 -6.14 0.37
N GLY A 207 14.05 -6.19 -0.94
CA GLY A 207 13.43 -7.34 -1.60
C GLY A 207 12.04 -7.62 -1.02
N LEU A 208 11.77 -8.87 -0.74
CA LEU A 208 10.52 -9.33 -0.10
C LEU A 208 10.57 -9.29 1.44
N GLY A 209 11.68 -8.83 2.01
CA GLY A 209 11.90 -8.82 3.45
C GLY A 209 12.12 -7.43 4.03
N ARG A 210 12.60 -7.42 5.27
CA ARG A 210 12.96 -6.21 6.01
C ARG A 210 14.39 -6.31 6.47
N LYS A 211 15.08 -5.17 6.46
CA LYS A 211 16.45 -5.02 6.93
C LYS A 211 16.50 -3.97 8.04
N LYS A 212 17.16 -4.32 9.13
CA LYS A 212 17.43 -3.39 10.21
C LYS A 212 18.31 -2.25 9.70
N THR A 213 18.01 -1.02 10.14
CA THR A 213 18.71 0.19 9.78
C THR A 213 18.80 1.14 10.96
N ASP A 214 19.84 1.98 10.99
CA ASP A 214 20.05 2.96 12.05
C ASP A 214 19.16 4.19 11.87
N ALA A 215 18.80 4.53 10.63
CA ALA A 215 18.01 5.72 10.33
C ALA A 215 17.16 5.56 9.06
N VAL A 216 16.02 6.23 9.02
CA VAL A 216 15.14 6.37 7.84
C VAL A 216 14.71 7.82 7.70
N SER A 217 14.95 8.37 6.53
CA SER A 217 14.63 9.77 6.22
C SER A 217 13.27 9.93 5.53
N SER A 218 12.81 11.17 5.50
CA SER A 218 11.60 11.60 4.80
C SER A 218 11.50 10.99 3.39
N GLY A 219 10.33 10.52 3.02
CA GLY A 219 10.01 9.90 1.73
C GLY A 219 10.14 8.38 1.70
N ASP A 220 10.88 7.75 2.61
CA ASP A 220 11.01 6.29 2.65
C ASP A 220 9.95 5.64 3.56
N ILE A 221 9.68 4.36 3.33
CA ILE A 221 8.75 3.54 4.09
C ILE A 221 9.54 2.69 5.08
N CYS A 222 9.11 2.67 6.32
CA CYS A 222 9.76 1.91 7.37
C CYS A 222 8.80 1.14 8.26
N ALA A 223 9.38 0.19 8.99
CA ALA A 223 8.72 -0.56 10.03
C ALA A 223 9.39 -0.24 11.38
N VAL A 224 8.60 0.20 12.34
CA VAL A 224 9.03 0.62 13.67
C VAL A 224 8.62 -0.41 14.71
N VAL A 225 9.59 -0.85 15.51
CA VAL A 225 9.41 -1.85 16.57
C VAL A 225 9.62 -1.20 17.93
N GLY A 226 8.82 -1.63 18.91
CA GLY A 226 8.97 -1.25 20.31
C GLY A 226 8.13 -0.07 20.77
N VAL A 227 7.37 0.53 19.87
CA VAL A 227 6.30 1.47 20.24
C VAL A 227 5.06 0.64 20.65
N GLU A 228 4.46 0.96 21.76
CA GLU A 228 3.29 0.24 22.29
C GLU A 228 2.03 1.12 22.24
N GLY A 229 0.86 0.48 22.19
CA GLY A 229 -0.43 1.16 22.25
C GLY A 229 -0.80 1.97 21.02
N PHE A 230 -0.06 1.83 19.90
CA PHE A 230 -0.38 2.52 18.67
C PHE A 230 -1.53 1.85 17.91
N GLU A 231 -2.20 2.65 17.12
CA GLU A 231 -3.23 2.23 16.17
C GLU A 231 -2.96 2.83 14.77
N ILE A 232 -3.62 2.29 13.77
CA ILE A 232 -3.54 2.85 12.43
C ILE A 232 -4.15 4.26 12.43
N GLY A 233 -3.43 5.22 11.84
CA GLY A 233 -3.80 6.63 11.82
C GLY A 233 -3.18 7.47 12.95
N ASP A 234 -2.48 6.84 13.91
CA ASP A 234 -1.66 7.56 14.86
C ASP A 234 -0.38 8.08 14.18
N THR A 235 0.22 9.14 14.72
CA THR A 235 1.45 9.73 14.20
C THR A 235 2.60 9.53 15.19
N ILE A 236 3.73 9.03 14.71
CA ILE A 236 5.00 9.08 15.43
C ILE A 236 5.59 10.47 15.18
N CYS A 237 5.80 11.23 16.26
CA CYS A 237 6.25 12.62 16.22
C CYS A 237 7.55 12.81 17.01
N ASP A 238 8.10 14.01 16.89
CA ASP A 238 9.17 14.48 17.75
C ASP A 238 8.80 14.38 19.25
N PHE A 239 9.81 14.13 20.07
CA PHE A 239 9.61 13.91 21.51
C PHE A 239 9.16 15.16 22.26
N GLU A 240 9.75 16.33 21.92
CA GLU A 240 9.49 17.59 22.61
C GLU A 240 8.36 18.40 21.95
N ASN A 241 8.33 18.40 20.63
CA ASN A 241 7.37 19.16 19.83
C ASN A 241 6.54 18.26 18.94
N PRO A 242 5.54 17.55 19.49
CA PRO A 242 4.71 16.62 18.73
C PRO A 242 3.80 17.40 17.78
N GLU A 243 3.93 17.13 16.50
CA GLU A 243 3.08 17.68 15.44
C GLU A 243 2.38 16.51 14.71
N PRO A 244 1.14 16.15 15.08
CA PRO A 244 0.42 15.06 14.44
C PRO A 244 0.06 15.40 12.99
N LEU A 245 0.13 14.40 12.13
CA LEU A 245 -0.39 14.49 10.78
C LEU A 245 -1.92 14.36 10.81
N PRO A 246 -2.64 14.99 9.86
CA PRO A 246 -4.07 14.80 9.75
C PRO A 246 -4.38 13.32 9.51
N PRO A 247 -5.43 12.79 10.14
CA PRO A 247 -5.84 11.41 9.92
C PRO A 247 -6.25 11.20 8.46
N ILE A 248 -5.95 10.02 7.92
CA ILE A 248 -6.41 9.64 6.58
C ILE A 248 -7.94 9.56 6.64
N ALA A 249 -8.61 10.31 5.77
CA ALA A 249 -10.05 10.19 5.60
C ALA A 249 -10.37 8.81 5.01
N ILE A 250 -11.09 8.01 5.76
CA ILE A 250 -11.56 6.68 5.34
C ILE A 250 -13.07 6.76 5.32
N ASP A 251 -13.67 6.24 4.27
CA ASP A 251 -15.13 6.15 4.19
C ASP A 251 -15.66 5.39 5.42
N GLU A 252 -16.73 5.90 6.04
CA GLU A 252 -17.32 5.25 7.20
C GLU A 252 -17.85 3.85 6.84
N PRO A 253 -17.69 2.87 7.75
CA PRO A 253 -18.20 1.53 7.50
C PRO A 253 -19.71 1.56 7.36
N THR A 254 -20.22 0.96 6.31
CA THR A 254 -21.67 0.87 6.03
C THR A 254 -22.37 -0.18 6.90
N MET A 255 -21.62 -1.05 7.55
CA MET A 255 -22.14 -2.15 8.34
C MET A 255 -21.23 -2.44 9.54
N SER A 256 -21.80 -2.75 10.68
CA SER A 256 -21.10 -3.30 11.84
C SER A 256 -21.59 -4.71 12.13
N MET A 257 -20.67 -5.58 12.58
CA MET A 257 -20.99 -6.98 12.89
C MET A 257 -20.44 -7.34 14.27
N LEU A 258 -21.27 -7.96 15.09
CA LEU A 258 -20.85 -8.42 16.42
C LEU A 258 -20.50 -9.90 16.35
N PHE A 259 -19.24 -10.24 16.65
CA PHE A 259 -18.80 -11.62 16.78
C PHE A 259 -18.83 -12.04 18.24
N THR A 260 -19.70 -12.99 18.55
CA THR A 260 -19.83 -13.57 19.88
C THR A 260 -19.45 -15.06 19.87
N ILE A 261 -19.24 -15.61 21.05
CA ILE A 261 -19.12 -17.07 21.20
C ILE A 261 -20.44 -17.73 20.80
N ASN A 262 -20.33 -18.95 20.27
CA ASN A 262 -21.52 -19.74 19.97
C ASN A 262 -22.11 -20.27 21.29
N ASP A 263 -23.25 -19.74 21.70
CA ASP A 263 -24.03 -20.13 22.89
C ASP A 263 -25.22 -21.04 22.55
N SER A 264 -25.30 -21.52 21.32
CA SER A 264 -26.36 -22.42 20.87
C SER A 264 -26.28 -23.81 21.55
N PRO A 265 -27.39 -24.57 21.58
CA PRO A 265 -27.40 -25.93 22.09
C PRO A 265 -26.46 -26.91 21.36
N PHE A 266 -25.96 -26.49 20.20
CA PHE A 266 -25.00 -27.26 19.38
C PHE A 266 -23.53 -26.85 19.63
N PHE A 267 -23.27 -26.03 20.63
CA PHE A 267 -21.92 -25.62 21.02
C PHE A 267 -21.00 -26.84 21.19
N GLY A 268 -19.88 -26.84 20.46
CA GLY A 268 -18.87 -27.89 20.51
C GLY A 268 -19.21 -29.21 19.78
N LYS A 269 -20.37 -29.30 19.17
CA LYS A 269 -20.74 -30.50 18.35
C LYS A 269 -20.20 -30.40 16.92
N GLU A 270 -20.11 -29.14 16.38
CA GLU A 270 -19.55 -28.85 15.08
C GLU A 270 -18.48 -27.76 15.22
N GLY A 271 -17.27 -28.05 14.69
CA GLY A 271 -16.15 -27.13 14.72
C GLY A 271 -15.27 -27.20 15.99
N LYS A 272 -13.99 -26.90 15.80
CA LYS A 272 -12.98 -26.94 16.87
C LYS A 272 -12.75 -25.58 17.53
N PHE A 273 -13.21 -24.47 16.92
CA PHE A 273 -12.90 -23.10 17.31
C PHE A 273 -14.15 -22.40 17.83
N VAL A 274 -14.52 -22.69 19.06
CA VAL A 274 -15.82 -22.29 19.62
C VAL A 274 -15.73 -21.36 20.85
N THR A 275 -14.52 -21.04 21.30
CA THR A 275 -14.31 -20.17 22.48
C THR A 275 -13.89 -18.76 22.09
N SER A 276 -14.06 -17.79 23.02
CA SER A 276 -13.64 -16.41 22.84
C SER A 276 -12.17 -16.25 22.42
N ARG A 277 -11.30 -17.18 22.80
CA ARG A 277 -9.88 -17.19 22.38
C ARG A 277 -9.69 -17.51 20.90
N HIS A 278 -10.66 -18.16 20.28
CA HIS A 278 -10.60 -18.53 18.86
C HIS A 278 -11.22 -17.46 17.95
N ILE A 279 -12.00 -16.52 18.47
CA ILE A 279 -12.60 -15.44 17.68
C ILE A 279 -11.54 -14.61 16.95
N PRO A 280 -10.45 -14.13 17.59
CA PRO A 280 -9.39 -13.42 16.89
C PRO A 280 -8.73 -14.24 15.78
N VAL A 281 -8.52 -15.55 16.01
CA VAL A 281 -7.94 -16.47 15.01
C VAL A 281 -8.88 -16.63 13.83
N SER A 282 -10.17 -16.83 14.06
CA SER A 282 -11.19 -16.90 13.00
C SER A 282 -11.26 -15.62 12.19
N TYR A 283 -11.24 -14.48 12.85
CA TYR A 283 -11.28 -13.16 12.22
C TYR A 283 -10.05 -12.93 11.33
N THR A 284 -8.85 -13.23 11.81
CA THR A 284 -7.60 -13.10 11.03
C THR A 284 -7.51 -14.10 9.88
N HIS A 285 -8.27 -15.17 9.90
CA HIS A 285 -8.37 -16.14 8.78
C HIS A 285 -9.49 -15.82 7.79
N LEU A 286 -10.41 -14.93 8.14
CA LEU A 286 -11.49 -14.46 7.26
C LEU A 286 -11.11 -13.19 6.48
N THR A 287 -10.13 -12.42 6.96
CA THR A 287 -9.57 -11.22 6.31
C THR A 287 -8.32 -11.52 5.47
#